data_73f8bc0eabd1f56ed1efc2097d9b95e6
#
_entry.id   73f8bc0eabd1f56ed1efc2097d9b95e6
#
_cell.length_a   1.000
_cell.length_b   1.000
_cell.length_c   1.000
_cell.angle_alpha   90.00
_cell.angle_beta   90.00
_cell.angle_gamma   90.00
#
_symmetry.space_group_name_H-M   'P 1'
#
loop_
_entity.id
_entity.type
_entity.pdbx_description
1 polymer ?
#
loop_
_entity_poly.entity_id
_entity_poly.type
_entity_poly.pdbx_seq_one_letter_code
_entity_poly.pdbx_strand_id
1 'polypeptide(L)'
;MNDKYVLALGFFDGIHLGHTALLRRTAERAKELGAQSAVITFDVHPDTLVHGGAVPLINHDTDRVALIRRMSGIENVYFLPFTRETMETPWRDFLSALDAERGAAGYVVGHDFRFGYRGEGNGEKLRYYGGEKGLCVDVIDAVTVDGHIASSTYIRELLELGDIASANRVLGHPHYLSGTGTEGFLPWPPQLQRLPEGCYAVRVNGRAEELHADSEGLRGESLCGTVEIEFYGAL
;
A
#
# COMPACT_ATOMS: atom_id res chain seq x y z
N MET A 1 17.97 -15.94 19.74
CA MET A 1 17.20 -16.63 18.67
C MET A 1 16.92 -15.57 17.64
N ASN A 2 17.32 -15.76 16.38
CA ASN A 2 16.93 -14.81 15.34
C ASN A 2 15.41 -14.94 15.16
N ASP A 3 14.70 -13.82 15.29
CA ASP A 3 13.27 -13.79 15.04
C ASP A 3 13.02 -14.18 13.58
N LYS A 4 12.11 -15.13 13.37
CA LYS A 4 11.70 -15.53 12.03
C LYS A 4 10.46 -14.73 11.61
N TYR A 5 10.37 -14.39 10.33
CA TYR A 5 9.30 -13.57 9.80
C TYR A 5 8.51 -14.26 8.70
N VAL A 6 7.19 -14.08 8.70
CA VAL A 6 6.39 -14.25 7.49
C VAL A 6 6.31 -12.89 6.82
N LEU A 7 6.78 -12.82 5.58
CA LEU A 7 6.99 -11.58 4.84
C LEU A 7 5.88 -11.37 3.80
N ALA A 8 5.11 -10.30 3.94
CA ALA A 8 4.24 -9.79 2.89
C ALA A 8 5.07 -8.96 1.91
N LEU A 9 5.05 -9.28 0.62
CA LEU A 9 5.77 -8.53 -0.41
C LEU A 9 4.79 -7.78 -1.30
N GLY A 10 4.98 -6.47 -1.46
CA GLY A 10 4.14 -5.62 -2.31
C GLY A 10 4.45 -4.14 -2.18
N PHE A 11 3.88 -3.31 -3.03
CA PHE A 11 4.01 -1.85 -2.90
C PHE A 11 2.99 -1.28 -1.90
N PHE A 12 1.80 -1.86 -1.79
CA PHE A 12 0.77 -1.52 -0.82
C PHE A 12 0.29 -0.06 -0.88
N ASP A 13 0.05 0.46 -2.08
CA ASP A 13 -0.57 1.77 -2.26
C ASP A 13 -2.10 1.67 -2.11
N GLY A 14 -2.68 2.48 -1.22
CA GLY A 14 -4.11 2.52 -0.95
C GLY A 14 -4.64 1.46 0.03
N ILE A 15 -3.87 0.42 0.36
CA ILE A 15 -4.29 -0.70 1.26
C ILE A 15 -5.70 -1.21 0.97
N HIS A 16 -6.01 -1.44 -0.30
CA HIS A 16 -7.30 -1.92 -0.76
C HIS A 16 -7.64 -3.34 -0.26
N LEU A 17 -8.86 -3.82 -0.50
CA LEU A 17 -9.34 -5.12 -0.02
C LEU A 17 -8.44 -6.30 -0.42
N GLY A 18 -7.81 -6.27 -1.60
CA GLY A 18 -6.81 -7.26 -2.01
C GLY A 18 -5.56 -7.21 -1.11
N HIS A 19 -5.04 -6.02 -0.82
CA HIS A 19 -3.94 -5.84 0.12
C HIS A 19 -4.32 -6.28 1.54
N THR A 20 -5.54 -5.94 1.98
CA THR A 20 -6.04 -6.34 3.31
C THR A 20 -6.12 -7.87 3.45
N ALA A 21 -6.59 -8.59 2.41
CA ALA A 21 -6.60 -10.04 2.39
C ALA A 21 -5.18 -10.63 2.52
N LEU A 22 -4.23 -10.09 1.76
CA LEU A 22 -2.82 -10.49 1.80
C LEU A 22 -2.20 -10.24 3.19
N LEU A 23 -2.39 -9.06 3.74
CA LEU A 23 -1.84 -8.68 5.04
C LEU A 23 -2.43 -9.53 6.18
N ARG A 24 -3.74 -9.80 6.17
CA ARG A 24 -4.40 -10.68 7.14
C ARG A 24 -3.84 -12.09 7.06
N ARG A 25 -3.68 -12.64 5.84
CA ARG A 25 -3.07 -13.97 5.66
C ARG A 25 -1.64 -14.00 6.18
N THR A 26 -0.88 -12.93 6.02
CA THR A 26 0.48 -12.80 6.57
C THR A 26 0.49 -12.91 8.10
N ALA A 27 -0.39 -12.17 8.76
CA ALA A 27 -0.52 -12.22 10.22
C ALA A 27 -0.98 -13.59 10.73
N GLU A 28 -1.95 -14.23 10.05
CA GLU A 28 -2.41 -15.58 10.35
C GLU A 28 -1.29 -16.61 10.19
N ARG A 29 -0.57 -16.58 9.07
CA ARG A 29 0.53 -17.51 8.80
C ARG A 29 1.67 -17.34 9.80
N ALA A 30 1.98 -16.11 10.18
CA ALA A 30 2.97 -15.83 11.21
C ALA A 30 2.58 -16.48 12.56
N LYS A 31 1.31 -16.34 12.94
CA LYS A 31 0.78 -16.99 14.17
C LYS A 31 0.84 -18.52 14.07
N GLU A 32 0.46 -19.11 12.93
CA GLU A 32 0.52 -20.56 12.69
C GLU A 32 1.94 -21.12 12.86
N LEU A 33 2.96 -20.35 12.44
CA LEU A 33 4.37 -20.76 12.47
C LEU A 33 5.12 -20.33 13.75
N GLY A 34 4.46 -19.61 14.67
CA GLY A 34 5.14 -19.02 15.83
C GLY A 34 6.21 -18.01 15.42
N ALA A 35 6.03 -17.32 14.32
CA ALA A 35 6.91 -16.29 13.76
C ALA A 35 6.30 -14.89 13.93
N GLN A 36 7.08 -13.85 13.65
CA GLN A 36 6.57 -12.50 13.52
C GLN A 36 6.05 -12.24 12.10
N SER A 37 5.12 -11.29 11.95
CA SER A 37 4.69 -10.82 10.64
C SER A 37 5.41 -9.52 10.26
N ALA A 38 5.77 -9.37 8.99
CA ALA A 38 6.35 -8.14 8.49
C ALA A 38 5.91 -7.84 7.05
N VAL A 39 5.93 -6.57 6.70
CA VAL A 39 5.70 -6.07 5.35
C VAL A 39 7.03 -5.58 4.78
N ILE A 40 7.32 -6.01 3.57
CA ILE A 40 8.41 -5.50 2.73
C ILE A 40 7.76 -4.70 1.59
N THR A 41 8.04 -3.43 1.55
CA THR A 41 7.56 -2.51 0.53
C THR A 41 8.71 -1.68 -0.05
N PHE A 42 8.43 -0.77 -0.97
CA PHE A 42 9.44 0.08 -1.61
C PHE A 42 9.18 1.56 -1.32
N ASP A 43 10.26 2.33 -1.28
CA ASP A 43 10.24 3.79 -1.09
C ASP A 43 9.78 4.55 -2.34
N VAL A 44 9.94 3.95 -3.54
CA VAL A 44 9.51 4.50 -4.82
C VAL A 44 8.61 3.50 -5.53
N HIS A 45 7.54 4.00 -6.18
CA HIS A 45 6.68 3.13 -6.99
C HIS A 45 7.49 2.49 -8.13
N PRO A 46 7.51 1.14 -8.25
CA PRO A 46 8.34 0.47 -9.23
C PRO A 46 8.14 0.98 -10.67
N ASP A 47 6.92 1.26 -11.08
CA ASP A 47 6.60 1.75 -12.42
C ASP A 47 7.23 3.10 -12.74
N THR A 48 7.55 3.92 -11.73
CA THR A 48 8.25 5.19 -11.90
C THR A 48 9.63 5.00 -12.56
N LEU A 49 10.37 3.96 -12.15
CA LEU A 49 11.66 3.65 -12.75
C LEU A 49 11.56 2.76 -14.00
N VAL A 50 10.56 1.86 -14.03
CA VAL A 50 10.38 0.92 -15.16
C VAL A 50 9.88 1.63 -16.41
N HIS A 51 8.93 2.56 -16.27
CA HIS A 51 8.26 3.24 -17.38
C HIS A 51 8.67 4.71 -17.55
N GLY A 52 9.47 5.26 -16.62
CA GLY A 52 10.02 6.62 -16.73
C GLY A 52 9.03 7.75 -16.51
N GLY A 53 7.92 7.49 -15.82
CA GLY A 53 6.89 8.49 -15.49
C GLY A 53 6.51 8.44 -14.00
N ALA A 54 6.21 9.60 -13.39
CA ALA A 54 5.70 9.63 -12.03
C ALA A 54 4.31 8.97 -11.96
N VAL A 55 4.17 7.96 -11.11
CA VAL A 55 2.87 7.36 -10.79
C VAL A 55 2.32 8.10 -9.56
N PRO A 56 1.16 8.74 -9.66
CA PRO A 56 0.53 9.37 -8.50
C PRO A 56 0.20 8.32 -7.45
N LEU A 57 0.58 8.56 -6.20
CA LEU A 57 0.32 7.67 -5.08
C LEU A 57 -1.06 7.95 -4.47
N ILE A 58 -1.72 6.92 -3.98
CA ILE A 58 -2.96 7.07 -3.20
C ILE A 58 -2.63 7.55 -1.79
N ASN A 59 -1.53 7.04 -1.22
CA ASN A 59 -1.09 7.36 0.13
C ASN A 59 0.42 7.61 0.22
N HIS A 60 0.82 8.52 1.09
CA HIS A 60 2.23 8.66 1.50
C HIS A 60 2.74 7.45 2.26
N ASP A 61 4.06 7.35 2.40
CA ASP A 61 4.72 6.27 3.16
C ASP A 61 4.24 6.20 4.60
N THR A 62 4.08 7.35 5.26
CA THR A 62 3.54 7.44 6.63
C THR A 62 2.12 6.92 6.71
N ASP A 63 1.27 7.28 5.74
CA ASP A 63 -0.12 6.84 5.67
C ASP A 63 -0.21 5.35 5.34
N ARG A 64 0.64 4.86 4.43
CA ARG A 64 0.74 3.41 4.14
C ARG A 64 1.07 2.61 5.39
N VAL A 65 2.05 3.06 6.20
CA VAL A 65 2.39 2.41 7.47
C VAL A 65 1.22 2.44 8.45
N ALA A 66 0.57 3.59 8.62
CA ALA A 66 -0.57 3.73 9.51
C ALA A 66 -1.74 2.81 9.10
N LEU A 67 -2.06 2.77 7.80
CA LEU A 67 -3.11 1.91 7.25
C LEU A 67 -2.76 0.42 7.38
N ILE A 68 -1.52 -0.01 7.10
CA ILE A 68 -1.06 -1.38 7.29
C ILE A 68 -1.31 -1.81 8.73
N ARG A 69 -0.84 -1.03 9.70
CA ARG A 69 -1.03 -1.31 11.13
C ARG A 69 -2.51 -1.37 11.50
N ARG A 70 -3.29 -0.38 11.08
CA ARG A 70 -4.73 -0.30 11.37
C ARG A 70 -5.52 -1.48 10.80
N MET A 71 -5.21 -1.91 9.58
CA MET A 71 -5.98 -2.93 8.86
C MET A 71 -5.56 -4.37 9.17
N SER A 72 -4.33 -4.59 9.61
CA SER A 72 -3.79 -5.94 9.81
C SER A 72 -3.15 -6.21 11.18
N GLY A 73 -2.83 -5.17 11.94
CA GLY A 73 -2.07 -5.30 13.19
C GLY A 73 -0.58 -5.64 12.98
N ILE A 74 -0.05 -5.60 11.74
CA ILE A 74 1.36 -5.83 11.46
C ILE A 74 2.15 -4.57 11.81
N GLU A 75 3.04 -4.66 12.80
CA GLU A 75 3.86 -3.54 13.28
C GLU A 75 5.14 -3.34 12.46
N ASN A 76 5.73 -4.44 11.96
CA ASN A 76 7.00 -4.43 11.26
C ASN A 76 6.79 -4.09 9.78
N VAL A 77 7.13 -2.87 9.37
CA VAL A 77 7.05 -2.41 7.98
C VAL A 77 8.43 -1.92 7.56
N TYR A 78 8.99 -2.52 6.53
CA TYR A 78 10.33 -2.22 6.03
C TYR A 78 10.26 -1.70 4.60
N PHE A 79 10.88 -0.55 4.36
CA PHE A 79 11.03 0.03 3.04
C PHE A 79 12.36 -0.38 2.45
N LEU A 80 12.32 -1.00 1.29
CA LEU A 80 13.53 -1.28 0.51
C LEU A 80 13.73 -0.14 -0.52
N PRO A 81 14.96 0.36 -0.68
CA PRO A 81 15.26 1.30 -1.75
C PRO A 81 14.98 0.65 -3.11
N PHE A 82 14.12 1.28 -3.93
CA PHE A 82 13.89 0.83 -5.30
C PHE A 82 14.80 1.62 -6.25
N THR A 83 15.97 1.06 -6.52
CA THR A 83 17.01 1.64 -7.36
C THR A 83 17.16 0.83 -8.65
N ARG A 84 17.97 1.34 -9.59
CA ARG A 84 18.34 0.57 -10.78
C ARG A 84 18.99 -0.77 -10.41
N GLU A 85 19.84 -0.79 -9.39
CA GLU A 85 20.47 -2.02 -8.90
C GLU A 85 19.45 -3.01 -8.37
N THR A 86 18.50 -2.56 -7.55
CA THR A 86 17.39 -3.41 -7.04
C THR A 86 16.55 -3.95 -8.20
N MET A 87 16.27 -3.12 -9.22
CA MET A 87 15.50 -3.51 -10.41
C MET A 87 16.25 -4.53 -11.28
N GLU A 88 17.58 -4.50 -11.31
CA GLU A 88 18.44 -5.41 -12.09
C GLU A 88 18.82 -6.68 -11.31
N THR A 89 18.45 -6.79 -10.03
CA THR A 89 18.74 -7.97 -9.20
C THR A 89 17.97 -9.20 -9.70
N PRO A 90 18.63 -10.33 -9.98
CA PRO A 90 17.94 -11.56 -10.33
C PRO A 90 16.98 -12.00 -9.24
N TRP A 91 15.83 -12.59 -9.62
CA TRP A 91 14.77 -12.93 -8.67
C TRP A 91 15.23 -13.84 -7.51
N ARG A 92 16.16 -14.75 -7.76
CA ARG A 92 16.69 -15.67 -6.75
C ARG A 92 17.61 -14.95 -5.75
N ASP A 93 18.40 -14.02 -6.23
CA ASP A 93 19.31 -13.23 -5.40
C ASP A 93 18.54 -12.25 -4.52
N PHE A 94 17.45 -11.67 -5.05
CA PHE A 94 16.52 -10.85 -4.27
C PHE A 94 15.94 -11.63 -3.07
N LEU A 95 15.43 -12.85 -3.29
CA LEU A 95 14.89 -13.67 -2.20
C LEU A 95 15.98 -14.13 -1.22
N SER A 96 17.18 -14.48 -1.72
CA SER A 96 18.29 -14.89 -0.87
C SER A 96 18.78 -13.75 0.03
N ALA A 97 18.78 -12.52 -0.47
CA ALA A 97 19.10 -11.34 0.32
C ALA A 97 18.05 -11.10 1.42
N LEU A 98 16.77 -11.20 1.10
CA LEU A 98 15.69 -11.09 2.09
C LEU A 98 15.79 -12.16 3.18
N ASP A 99 16.06 -13.41 2.81
CA ASP A 99 16.25 -14.49 3.78
C ASP A 99 17.43 -14.23 4.70
N ALA A 100 18.55 -13.80 4.14
CA ALA A 100 19.77 -13.51 4.92
C ALA A 100 19.58 -12.34 5.88
N GLU A 101 18.84 -11.32 5.44
CA GLU A 101 18.65 -10.10 6.24
C GLU A 101 17.52 -10.24 7.28
N ARG A 102 16.45 -10.96 6.95
CA ARG A 102 15.21 -10.98 7.76
C ARG A 102 14.85 -12.36 8.34
N GLY A 103 15.50 -13.42 7.94
CA GLY A 103 15.21 -14.76 8.46
C GLY A 103 13.79 -15.23 8.12
N ALA A 104 13.45 -15.36 6.83
CA ALA A 104 12.11 -15.73 6.41
C ALA A 104 11.68 -17.10 6.95
N ALA A 105 10.44 -17.20 7.44
CA ALA A 105 9.71 -18.44 7.71
C ALA A 105 8.71 -18.73 6.61
N GLY A 106 8.32 -17.70 5.85
CA GLY A 106 7.40 -17.80 4.73
C GLY A 106 7.18 -16.46 4.04
N TYR A 107 6.47 -16.53 2.92
CA TYR A 107 6.14 -15.39 2.06
C TYR A 107 4.66 -15.37 1.74
N VAL A 108 4.08 -14.19 1.66
CA VAL A 108 2.71 -13.96 1.20
C VAL A 108 2.74 -12.87 0.12
N VAL A 109 2.18 -13.18 -1.05
CA VAL A 109 2.16 -12.25 -2.20
C VAL A 109 0.80 -12.25 -2.89
N GLY A 110 0.50 -11.22 -3.65
CA GLY A 110 -0.65 -11.21 -4.57
C GLY A 110 -0.41 -12.10 -5.81
N HIS A 111 -1.48 -12.49 -6.47
CA HIS A 111 -1.45 -13.33 -7.67
C HIS A 111 -0.66 -12.72 -8.83
N ASP A 112 -0.63 -11.39 -8.91
CA ASP A 112 0.02 -10.58 -9.95
C ASP A 112 1.40 -10.07 -9.54
N PHE A 113 1.87 -10.38 -8.33
CA PHE A 113 3.15 -9.88 -7.81
C PHE A 113 4.32 -10.33 -8.69
N ARG A 114 5.14 -9.35 -9.07
CA ARG A 114 6.37 -9.54 -9.85
C ARG A 114 7.58 -8.97 -9.11
N PHE A 115 8.70 -9.65 -9.21
CA PHE A 115 9.96 -9.24 -8.58
C PHE A 115 11.18 -9.72 -9.36
N GLY A 116 12.34 -9.18 -9.01
CA GLY A 116 13.59 -9.49 -9.70
C GLY A 116 13.68 -8.85 -11.08
N TYR A 117 14.82 -9.07 -11.73
CA TYR A 117 15.13 -8.46 -13.01
C TYR A 117 14.00 -8.66 -14.03
N ARG A 118 13.51 -7.56 -14.62
CA ARG A 118 12.40 -7.55 -15.59
C ARG A 118 11.12 -8.24 -15.10
N GLY A 119 10.90 -8.31 -13.79
CA GLY A 119 9.72 -8.96 -13.23
C GLY A 119 9.65 -10.47 -13.51
N GLU A 120 10.80 -11.14 -13.69
CA GLU A 120 10.85 -12.58 -13.96
C GLU A 120 10.40 -13.44 -12.78
N GLY A 121 10.50 -12.93 -11.56
CA GLY A 121 9.95 -13.55 -10.35
C GLY A 121 8.44 -13.43 -10.31
N ASN A 122 7.76 -14.46 -9.84
CA ASN A 122 6.31 -14.52 -9.69
C ASN A 122 5.94 -15.53 -8.58
N GLY A 123 4.64 -15.69 -8.31
CA GLY A 123 4.15 -16.61 -7.28
C GLY A 123 4.58 -18.06 -7.48
N GLU A 124 4.73 -18.54 -8.72
CA GLU A 124 5.19 -19.90 -9.03
C GLU A 124 6.68 -20.08 -8.67
N LYS A 125 7.54 -19.17 -9.12
CA LYS A 125 8.96 -19.16 -8.77
C LYS A 125 9.18 -19.00 -7.27
N LEU A 126 8.33 -18.21 -6.60
CA LEU A 126 8.37 -18.06 -5.16
C LEU A 126 8.01 -19.38 -4.44
N ARG A 127 6.98 -20.11 -4.89
CA ARG A 127 6.64 -21.44 -4.37
C ARG A 127 7.77 -22.43 -4.60
N TYR A 128 8.39 -22.39 -5.77
CA TYR A 128 9.55 -23.24 -6.07
C TYR A 128 10.70 -22.98 -5.09
N TYR A 129 11.07 -21.70 -4.90
CA TYR A 129 12.10 -21.29 -3.94
C TYR A 129 11.74 -21.69 -2.50
N GLY A 130 10.50 -21.47 -2.10
CA GLY A 130 10.00 -21.88 -0.78
C GLY A 130 10.12 -23.37 -0.54
N GLY A 131 9.79 -24.20 -1.55
CA GLY A 131 9.94 -25.66 -1.50
C GLY A 131 11.40 -26.09 -1.29
N GLU A 132 12.36 -25.47 -1.96
CA GLU A 132 13.79 -25.76 -1.79
C GLU A 132 14.31 -25.40 -0.38
N LYS A 133 13.72 -24.38 0.25
CA LYS A 133 14.14 -23.84 1.54
C LYS A 133 13.29 -24.31 2.74
N GLY A 134 12.22 -25.06 2.49
CA GLY A 134 11.26 -25.44 3.52
C GLY A 134 10.45 -24.26 4.08
N LEU A 135 10.20 -23.23 3.25
CA LEU A 135 9.44 -22.03 3.60
C LEU A 135 8.00 -22.13 3.12
N CYS A 136 7.06 -21.62 3.89
CA CYS A 136 5.67 -21.52 3.47
C CYS A 136 5.49 -20.39 2.44
N VAL A 137 4.66 -20.59 1.41
CA VAL A 137 4.34 -19.57 0.41
C VAL A 137 2.84 -19.55 0.16
N ASP A 138 2.21 -18.43 0.48
CA ASP A 138 0.81 -18.17 0.15
C ASP A 138 0.75 -17.15 -1.01
N VAL A 139 -0.06 -17.46 -2.01
CA VAL A 139 -0.37 -16.54 -3.12
C VAL A 139 -1.85 -16.24 -3.04
N ILE A 140 -2.18 -14.97 -2.83
CA ILE A 140 -3.56 -14.51 -2.62
C ILE A 140 -4.20 -14.20 -3.97
N ASP A 141 -5.36 -14.76 -4.20
CA ASP A 141 -6.14 -14.52 -5.40
C ASP A 141 -6.68 -13.08 -5.47
N ALA A 142 -7.06 -12.66 -6.68
CA ALA A 142 -7.68 -11.35 -6.89
C ALA A 142 -8.97 -11.22 -6.09
N VAL A 143 -9.11 -10.11 -5.37
CA VAL A 143 -10.37 -9.71 -4.72
C VAL A 143 -11.15 -8.84 -5.69
N THR A 144 -12.42 -9.13 -5.89
CA THR A 144 -13.32 -8.34 -6.74
C THR A 144 -14.36 -7.59 -5.91
N VAL A 145 -14.64 -6.36 -6.32
CA VAL A 145 -15.66 -5.48 -5.74
C VAL A 145 -16.48 -4.91 -6.87
N ASP A 146 -17.79 -5.09 -6.84
CA ASP A 146 -18.72 -4.61 -7.87
C ASP A 146 -18.33 -5.06 -9.30
N GLY A 147 -17.75 -6.28 -9.43
CA GLY A 147 -17.31 -6.84 -10.71
C GLY A 147 -15.91 -6.39 -11.20
N HIS A 148 -15.24 -5.51 -10.47
CA HIS A 148 -13.89 -5.02 -10.78
C HIS A 148 -12.85 -5.61 -9.82
N ILE A 149 -11.64 -5.89 -10.32
CA ILE A 149 -10.52 -6.30 -9.47
C ILE A 149 -10.11 -5.11 -8.60
N ALA A 150 -10.04 -5.32 -7.28
CA ALA A 150 -9.54 -4.34 -6.34
C ALA A 150 -8.04 -4.09 -6.61
N SER A 151 -7.71 -2.93 -7.16
CA SER A 151 -6.34 -2.53 -7.51
C SER A 151 -6.11 -1.04 -7.28
N SER A 152 -4.85 -0.67 -7.02
CA SER A 152 -4.46 0.74 -6.88
C SER A 152 -4.72 1.54 -8.15
N THR A 153 -4.60 0.92 -9.33
CA THR A 153 -4.91 1.57 -10.62
C THR A 153 -6.38 1.96 -10.69
N TYR A 154 -7.29 1.02 -10.41
CA TYR A 154 -8.72 1.30 -10.43
C TYR A 154 -9.13 2.34 -9.38
N ILE A 155 -8.51 2.33 -8.20
CA ILE A 155 -8.76 3.34 -7.18
C ILE A 155 -8.31 4.72 -7.67
N ARG A 156 -7.14 4.86 -8.30
CA ARG A 156 -6.69 6.13 -8.87
C ARG A 156 -7.66 6.68 -9.92
N GLU A 157 -8.19 5.82 -10.80
CA GLU A 157 -9.22 6.20 -11.78
C GLU A 157 -10.48 6.75 -11.09
N LEU A 158 -10.95 6.08 -10.03
CA LEU A 158 -12.12 6.55 -9.28
C LEU A 158 -11.86 7.88 -8.56
N LEU A 159 -10.69 8.04 -7.95
CA LEU A 159 -10.29 9.29 -7.29
C LEU A 159 -10.15 10.44 -8.28
N GLU A 160 -9.62 10.20 -9.49
CA GLU A 160 -9.52 11.18 -10.57
C GLU A 160 -10.89 11.64 -11.05
N LEU A 161 -11.90 10.77 -11.01
CA LEU A 161 -13.29 11.09 -11.31
C LEU A 161 -14.06 11.76 -10.14
N GLY A 162 -13.46 11.79 -8.95
CA GLY A 162 -14.14 12.26 -7.74
C GLY A 162 -15.14 11.25 -7.15
N ASP A 163 -15.17 10.01 -7.65
CA ASP A 163 -16.05 8.96 -7.13
C ASP A 163 -15.46 8.32 -5.85
N ILE A 164 -15.45 9.11 -4.79
CA ILE A 164 -14.94 8.71 -3.47
C ILE A 164 -15.71 7.52 -2.91
N ALA A 165 -17.03 7.48 -3.15
CA ALA A 165 -17.87 6.39 -2.62
C ALA A 165 -17.46 5.03 -3.20
N SER A 166 -17.23 4.95 -4.51
CA SER A 166 -16.74 3.73 -5.16
C SER A 166 -15.30 3.41 -4.77
N ALA A 167 -14.42 4.43 -4.70
CA ALA A 167 -13.05 4.25 -4.22
C ALA A 167 -13.02 3.63 -2.82
N ASN A 168 -13.84 4.13 -1.90
CA ASN A 168 -13.96 3.62 -0.53
C ASN A 168 -14.45 2.16 -0.48
N ARG A 169 -15.37 1.76 -1.37
CA ARG A 169 -15.79 0.35 -1.46
C ARG A 169 -14.64 -0.57 -1.87
N VAL A 170 -13.81 -0.14 -2.82
CA VAL A 170 -12.64 -0.91 -3.28
C VAL A 170 -11.53 -0.92 -2.23
N LEU A 171 -11.30 0.21 -1.56
CA LEU A 171 -10.38 0.33 -0.43
C LEU A 171 -10.81 -0.54 0.75
N GLY A 172 -12.11 -0.60 1.07
CA GLY A 172 -12.66 -1.20 2.28
C GLY A 172 -12.51 -0.31 3.52
N HIS A 173 -12.12 0.95 3.32
CA HIS A 173 -12.02 2.02 4.31
C HIS A 173 -12.18 3.38 3.61
N PRO A 174 -12.45 4.47 4.33
CA PRO A 174 -12.43 5.80 3.73
C PRO A 174 -11.07 6.12 3.12
N HIS A 175 -11.05 6.79 1.96
CA HIS A 175 -9.81 7.36 1.41
C HIS A 175 -9.18 8.27 2.48
N TYR A 176 -7.91 8.04 2.77
CA TYR A 176 -7.22 8.61 3.91
C TYR A 176 -6.02 9.43 3.47
N LEU A 177 -5.84 10.59 4.07
CA LEU A 177 -4.72 11.49 3.86
C LEU A 177 -4.30 12.09 5.20
N SER A 178 -2.99 12.13 5.49
CA SER A 178 -2.46 12.92 6.60
C SER A 178 -1.54 14.04 6.10
N GLY A 179 -1.40 15.09 6.89
CA GLY A 179 -0.53 16.21 6.55
C GLY A 179 -0.44 17.27 7.65
N THR A 180 0.22 18.37 7.33
CA THR A 180 0.31 19.53 8.22
C THR A 180 -0.35 20.72 7.54
N GLY A 181 -1.51 21.11 8.06
CA GLY A 181 -2.25 22.29 7.61
C GLY A 181 -1.79 23.56 8.32
N THR A 182 -1.95 24.68 7.66
CA THR A 182 -1.67 26.02 8.21
C THR A 182 -2.76 26.98 7.80
N GLU A 183 -3.36 27.66 8.77
CA GLU A 183 -4.39 28.69 8.53
C GLU A 183 -5.56 28.22 7.65
N GLY A 184 -6.02 26.99 7.86
CA GLY A 184 -7.14 26.44 7.09
C GLY A 184 -6.78 25.89 5.71
N PHE A 185 -5.50 25.69 5.43
CA PHE A 185 -5.01 25.19 4.14
C PHE A 185 -4.03 24.03 4.31
N LEU A 186 -4.22 22.97 3.52
CA LEU A 186 -3.30 21.84 3.39
C LEU A 186 -2.93 21.71 1.91
N PRO A 187 -1.66 22.00 1.52
CA PRO A 187 -1.24 21.86 0.13
C PRO A 187 -1.26 20.41 -0.34
N TRP A 188 -1.59 20.17 -1.62
CA TRP A 188 -1.44 18.83 -2.20
C TRP A 188 0.02 18.42 -2.17
N PRO A 189 0.34 17.27 -1.57
CA PRO A 189 1.66 16.72 -1.69
C PRO A 189 1.94 16.35 -3.17
N PRO A 190 3.14 16.69 -3.70
CA PRO A 190 3.44 16.59 -5.14
C PRO A 190 3.25 15.20 -5.76
N GLN A 191 3.35 14.17 -4.94
CA GLN A 191 3.34 12.76 -5.38
C GLN A 191 1.97 12.10 -5.24
N LEU A 192 1.00 12.74 -4.57
CA LEU A 192 -0.30 12.14 -4.36
C LEU A 192 -1.26 12.36 -5.53
N GLN A 193 -2.15 11.40 -5.71
CA GLN A 193 -3.32 11.54 -6.56
C GLN A 193 -4.19 12.68 -6.03
N ARG A 194 -4.39 13.71 -6.87
CA ARG A 194 -5.25 14.83 -6.52
C ARG A 194 -6.69 14.49 -6.80
N LEU A 195 -7.57 15.02 -5.97
CA LEU A 195 -9.00 14.97 -6.22
C LEU A 195 -9.41 16.14 -7.15
N PRO A 196 -10.48 15.99 -7.94
CA PRO A 196 -11.07 17.10 -8.69
C PRO A 196 -11.44 18.29 -7.79
N GLU A 197 -11.48 19.48 -8.38
CA GLU A 197 -11.99 20.66 -7.70
C GLU A 197 -13.45 20.46 -7.29
N GLY A 198 -13.75 20.76 -6.02
CA GLY A 198 -15.08 20.58 -5.46
C GLY A 198 -15.11 20.49 -3.94
N CYS A 199 -16.30 20.29 -3.41
CA CYS A 199 -16.53 20.13 -1.98
C CYS A 199 -16.65 18.64 -1.64
N TYR A 200 -16.07 18.25 -0.51
CA TYR A 200 -16.02 16.86 -0.06
C TYR A 200 -16.47 16.74 1.39
N ALA A 201 -17.38 15.78 1.64
CA ALA A 201 -17.71 15.36 2.98
C ALA A 201 -16.56 14.56 3.57
N VAL A 202 -16.01 15.02 4.69
CA VAL A 202 -14.82 14.43 5.32
C VAL A 202 -14.98 14.29 6.84
N ARG A 203 -14.03 13.57 7.44
CA ARG A 203 -13.69 13.76 8.85
C ARG A 203 -12.25 14.23 8.96
N VAL A 204 -12.04 15.34 9.66
CA VAL A 204 -10.71 15.83 10.04
C VAL A 204 -10.52 15.58 11.52
N ASN A 205 -9.50 14.77 11.85
CA ASN A 205 -9.23 14.34 13.23
C ASN A 205 -10.49 13.76 13.92
N GLY A 206 -11.30 12.99 13.15
CA GLY A 206 -12.53 12.34 13.61
C GLY A 206 -13.77 13.24 13.64
N ARG A 207 -13.68 14.55 13.37
CA ARG A 207 -14.83 15.49 13.31
C ARG A 207 -15.33 15.62 11.88
N ALA A 208 -16.63 15.44 11.69
CA ALA A 208 -17.27 15.60 10.40
C ALA A 208 -17.30 17.09 10.00
N GLU A 209 -16.84 17.38 8.80
CA GLU A 209 -16.88 18.69 8.18
C GLU A 209 -16.88 18.60 6.65
N GLU A 210 -16.84 19.73 5.99
CA GLU A 210 -16.72 19.87 4.55
C GLU A 210 -15.38 20.54 4.23
N LEU A 211 -14.63 19.96 3.28
CA LEU A 211 -13.42 20.59 2.73
C LEU A 211 -13.62 20.92 1.26
N HIS A 212 -13.08 22.05 0.85
CA HIS A 212 -12.96 22.41 -0.56
C HIS A 212 -11.59 22.00 -1.10
N ALA A 213 -11.57 21.22 -2.18
CA ALA A 213 -10.38 20.87 -2.93
C ALA A 213 -10.23 21.79 -4.14
N ASP A 214 -9.03 22.30 -4.37
CA ASP A 214 -8.64 23.04 -5.58
C ASP A 214 -7.30 22.53 -6.13
N SER A 215 -6.76 23.18 -7.17
CA SER A 215 -5.48 22.78 -7.79
C SER A 215 -4.27 22.91 -6.85
N GLU A 216 -4.37 23.68 -5.76
CA GLU A 216 -3.28 23.93 -4.83
C GLU A 216 -3.33 23.00 -3.61
N GLY A 217 -4.54 22.65 -3.13
CA GLY A 217 -4.71 21.89 -1.90
C GLY A 217 -6.14 21.75 -1.42
N LEU A 218 -6.26 21.49 -0.13
CA LEU A 218 -7.51 21.39 0.60
C LEU A 218 -7.68 22.62 1.50
N ARG A 219 -8.92 23.13 1.57
CA ARG A 219 -9.29 24.27 2.39
C ARG A 219 -10.42 23.91 3.34
N GLY A 220 -10.28 24.30 4.60
CA GLY A 220 -11.29 24.10 5.65
C GLY A 220 -10.81 24.60 7.00
N GLU A 221 -11.73 24.95 7.89
CA GLU A 221 -11.41 25.65 9.15
C GLU A 221 -10.52 24.83 10.09
N SER A 222 -10.64 23.50 10.09
CA SER A 222 -9.88 22.62 11.00
C SER A 222 -8.51 22.20 10.45
N LEU A 223 -8.12 22.65 9.26
CA LEU A 223 -6.81 22.35 8.69
C LEU A 223 -5.70 23.18 9.34
N CYS A 224 -5.36 22.83 10.59
CA CYS A 224 -4.35 23.51 11.38
C CYS A 224 -3.52 22.51 12.18
N GLY A 225 -2.19 22.53 12.02
CA GLY A 225 -1.30 21.54 12.62
C GLY A 225 -1.38 20.18 11.92
N THR A 226 -1.06 19.13 12.64
CA THR A 226 -1.15 17.76 12.10
C THR A 226 -2.61 17.34 11.97
N VAL A 227 -3.02 16.95 10.76
CA VAL A 227 -4.38 16.54 10.45
C VAL A 227 -4.40 15.16 9.81
N GLU A 228 -5.44 14.39 10.15
CA GLU A 228 -5.83 13.15 9.53
C GLU A 228 -7.21 13.37 8.88
N ILE A 229 -7.32 13.08 7.59
CA ILE A 229 -8.52 13.34 6.79
C ILE A 229 -9.04 12.03 6.22
N GLU A 230 -10.28 11.71 6.50
CA GLU A 230 -11.01 10.60 5.90
C GLU A 230 -12.10 11.16 4.99
N PHE A 231 -12.07 10.78 3.70
CA PHE A 231 -13.02 11.24 2.69
C PHE A 231 -14.20 10.27 2.56
N TYR A 232 -15.42 10.80 2.53
CA TYR A 232 -16.65 9.99 2.46
C TYR A 232 -17.42 10.16 1.16
N GLY A 233 -17.31 11.31 0.48
CA GLY A 233 -17.98 11.57 -0.79
C GLY A 233 -17.76 12.99 -1.27
N ALA A 234 -17.99 13.22 -2.58
CA ALA A 234 -18.17 14.56 -3.15
C ALA A 234 -19.58 15.06 -2.84
N LEU A 235 -19.72 16.38 -2.65
CA LEU A 235 -20.97 17.10 -2.33
C LEU A 235 -21.56 17.80 -3.55
#